data_c0307da3aa65d2eab59f045c86c11955
#
_entry.id   c0307da3aa65d2eab59f045c86c11955
#
_cell.length_a   1.000
_cell.length_b   1.000
_cell.length_c   1.000
_cell.angle_alpha   90.00
_cell.angle_beta   90.00
_cell.angle_gamma   90.00
#
_symmetry.space_group_name_H-M   'P 1'
#
loop_
_entity.id
_entity.type
_entity.pdbx_description
1 polymer ?
#
loop_
_entity_poly.entity_id
_entity_poly.type
_entity_poly.pdbx_seq_one_letter_code
_entity_poly.pdbx_strand_id
1 'polypeptide(L)'
;MDSCDHTTYPLSDNFYGWAKICYENLGFIFATGRFGRPVENIHIRIVVPRAVDGAKLASNQTTYKRDLAGYISERDLQQLYMKSIDTPDIRNADGVPWHCFYGVSDNTRSCWSIVNARQVIGYAPLDDSERVFADDIARFVTSNGRTAA
;
A
#
# COMPACT_ATOMS: atom_id res chain seq x y z
N MET A 1 12.10 -11.93 -3.64
CA MET A 1 11.00 -11.77 -2.66
C MET A 1 9.73 -11.76 -3.49
N ASP A 2 8.79 -12.65 -3.22
CA ASP A 2 7.56 -12.70 -4.00
C ASP A 2 6.77 -11.42 -3.75
N SER A 3 6.33 -10.79 -4.82
CA SER A 3 5.56 -9.55 -4.75
C SER A 3 4.10 -9.87 -4.43
N CYS A 4 3.54 -9.21 -3.42
CA CYS A 4 2.12 -9.26 -3.10
C CYS A 4 1.39 -8.21 -3.94
N ASP A 5 0.40 -8.60 -4.72
CA ASP A 5 -0.41 -7.69 -5.52
C ASP A 5 -1.89 -7.73 -5.12
N HIS A 6 -2.72 -6.97 -5.84
CA HIS A 6 -4.15 -6.86 -5.56
C HIS A 6 -4.92 -8.19 -5.77
N THR A 7 -4.36 -9.15 -6.53
CA THR A 7 -4.95 -10.47 -6.79
C THR A 7 -4.57 -11.50 -5.74
N THR A 8 -3.57 -11.20 -4.90
CA THR A 8 -3.16 -12.08 -3.81
C THR A 8 -4.32 -12.29 -2.86
N TYR A 9 -4.69 -13.56 -2.65
CA TYR A 9 -5.85 -13.91 -1.82
C TYR A 9 -5.69 -13.39 -0.39
N PRO A 10 -6.60 -12.53 0.09
CA PRO A 10 -6.46 -11.91 1.39
C PRO A 10 -6.83 -12.91 2.50
N LEU A 11 -5.88 -13.18 3.38
CA LEU A 11 -6.09 -13.97 4.60
C LEU A 11 -5.89 -13.06 5.81
N SER A 12 -6.74 -13.20 6.81
CA SER A 12 -6.64 -12.46 8.06
C SER A 12 -6.75 -13.39 9.27
N ASP A 13 -5.93 -13.13 10.27
CA ASP A 13 -5.92 -13.81 11.56
C ASP A 13 -6.74 -13.08 12.64
N ASN A 14 -7.44 -11.98 12.25
CA ASN A 14 -8.20 -11.18 13.18
C ASN A 14 -9.46 -10.56 12.54
N PHE A 15 -10.41 -10.14 13.38
CA PHE A 15 -11.70 -9.60 12.93
C PHE A 15 -11.57 -8.26 12.18
N TYR A 16 -10.56 -7.44 12.48
CA TYR A 16 -10.34 -6.19 11.76
C TYR A 16 -10.02 -6.47 10.28
N GLY A 17 -9.04 -7.31 10.01
CA GLY A 17 -8.68 -7.67 8.64
C GLY A 17 -9.81 -8.41 7.93
N TRP A 18 -10.51 -9.33 8.61
CA TRP A 18 -11.70 -9.98 8.09
C TRP A 18 -12.77 -8.94 7.65
N ALA A 19 -13.06 -7.95 8.48
CA ALA A 19 -14.03 -6.91 8.14
C ALA A 19 -13.59 -6.11 6.91
N LYS A 20 -12.28 -5.80 6.78
CA LYS A 20 -11.76 -5.10 5.58
C LYS A 20 -11.95 -5.92 4.31
N ILE A 21 -11.72 -7.22 4.36
CA ILE A 21 -11.97 -8.13 3.22
C ILE A 21 -13.46 -8.12 2.85
N CYS A 22 -14.35 -8.16 3.83
CA CYS A 22 -15.79 -8.08 3.60
C CYS A 22 -16.19 -6.75 2.91
N TYR A 23 -15.57 -5.63 3.28
CA TYR A 23 -15.85 -4.34 2.61
C TYR A 23 -15.40 -4.32 1.15
N GLU A 24 -14.26 -4.92 0.81
CA GLU A 24 -13.82 -5.03 -0.58
C GLU A 24 -14.84 -5.83 -1.42
N ASN A 25 -15.31 -6.97 -0.91
CA ASN A 25 -16.33 -7.77 -1.57
C ASN A 25 -17.69 -7.05 -1.67
N LEU A 26 -18.07 -6.33 -0.61
CA LEU A 26 -19.30 -5.54 -0.62
C LEU A 26 -19.23 -4.43 -1.69
N GLY A 27 -18.10 -3.72 -1.77
CA GLY A 27 -17.86 -2.72 -2.81
C GLY A 27 -17.98 -3.32 -4.23
N PHE A 28 -17.45 -4.52 -4.45
CA PHE A 28 -17.58 -5.22 -5.72
C PHE A 28 -19.06 -5.48 -6.09
N ILE A 29 -19.87 -5.96 -5.14
CA ILE A 29 -21.31 -6.19 -5.39
C ILE A 29 -22.02 -4.91 -5.83
N PHE A 30 -21.74 -3.77 -5.18
CA PHE A 30 -22.32 -2.47 -5.59
C PHE A 30 -21.78 -2.01 -6.95
N ALA A 31 -20.51 -2.27 -7.25
CA ALA A 31 -19.91 -1.91 -8.53
C ALA A 31 -20.51 -2.70 -9.71
N THR A 32 -20.99 -3.94 -9.50
CA THR A 32 -21.69 -4.70 -10.55
C THR A 32 -23.03 -4.11 -10.97
N GLY A 33 -23.60 -3.18 -10.22
CA GLY A 33 -24.94 -2.63 -10.48
C GLY A 33 -26.09 -3.55 -10.09
N ARG A 34 -25.82 -4.66 -9.40
CA ARG A 34 -26.86 -5.66 -9.04
C ARG A 34 -28.00 -5.06 -8.19
N PHE A 35 -27.75 -4.00 -7.45
CA PHE A 35 -28.74 -3.30 -6.63
C PHE A 35 -29.23 -1.98 -7.23
N GLY A 36 -29.09 -1.80 -8.55
CA GLY A 36 -29.48 -0.59 -9.26
C GLY A 36 -28.36 -0.13 -10.20
N ARG A 37 -28.00 1.16 -10.17
CA ARG A 37 -26.87 1.65 -10.96
C ARG A 37 -25.55 1.17 -10.37
N PRO A 38 -24.53 0.88 -11.21
CA PRO A 38 -23.18 0.63 -10.73
C PRO A 38 -22.66 1.80 -9.89
N VAL A 39 -21.95 1.48 -8.81
CA VAL A 39 -21.25 2.45 -7.96
C VAL A 39 -19.76 2.21 -8.10
N GLU A 40 -19.03 3.21 -8.57
CA GLU A 40 -17.58 3.15 -8.70
C GLU A 40 -16.94 2.97 -7.32
N ASN A 41 -16.04 1.99 -7.22
CA ASN A 41 -15.39 1.66 -5.95
C ASN A 41 -13.89 1.47 -6.13
N ILE A 42 -13.10 2.22 -5.36
CA ILE A 42 -11.67 2.02 -5.21
C ILE A 42 -11.37 1.76 -3.73
N HIS A 43 -10.77 0.62 -3.46
CA HIS A 43 -10.27 0.26 -2.13
C HIS A 43 -8.77 0.49 -2.05
N ILE A 44 -8.32 1.24 -1.04
CA ILE A 44 -6.91 1.53 -0.83
C ILE A 44 -6.43 0.78 0.42
N ARG A 45 -5.56 -0.20 0.24
CA ARG A 45 -4.90 -0.95 1.31
C ARG A 45 -3.67 -0.17 1.77
N ILE A 46 -3.87 0.76 2.71
CA ILE A 46 -2.80 1.59 3.28
C ILE A 46 -2.01 0.75 4.29
N VAL A 47 -0.67 0.80 4.21
CA VAL A 47 0.22 0.03 5.10
C VAL A 47 0.76 0.90 6.23
N VAL A 48 1.61 1.91 5.94
CA VAL A 48 2.24 2.77 6.96
C VAL A 48 2.13 4.24 6.55
N PRO A 49 1.00 4.92 6.86
CA PRO A 49 0.78 6.33 6.50
C PRO A 49 1.34 7.29 7.56
N ARG A 50 2.55 7.07 8.02
CA ARG A 50 3.21 7.87 9.04
C ARG A 50 4.73 7.76 8.92
N ALA A 51 5.45 8.67 9.58
CA ALA A 51 6.89 8.56 9.70
C ALA A 51 7.30 7.21 10.32
N VAL A 52 8.35 6.64 9.78
CA VAL A 52 8.92 5.39 10.30
C VAL A 52 9.86 5.72 11.45
N ASP A 53 9.62 5.11 12.60
CA ASP A 53 10.34 5.40 13.84
C ASP A 53 11.60 4.53 13.95
N GLY A 54 12.77 5.14 13.74
CA GLY A 54 14.08 4.47 13.84
C GLY A 54 14.38 3.89 15.23
N ALA A 55 13.79 4.45 16.30
CA ALA A 55 13.97 3.91 17.66
C ALA A 55 13.33 2.52 17.83
N LYS A 56 12.29 2.22 17.03
CA LYS A 56 11.69 0.86 16.99
C LYS A 56 12.62 -0.19 16.44
N LEU A 57 13.65 0.20 15.67
CA LEU A 57 14.65 -0.74 15.18
C LEU A 57 15.42 -1.40 16.32
N ALA A 58 15.74 -0.65 17.36
CA ALA A 58 16.46 -1.17 18.53
C ALA A 58 15.64 -2.27 19.26
N SER A 59 14.29 -2.20 19.20
CA SER A 59 13.39 -3.14 19.87
C SER A 59 12.87 -4.25 18.94
N ASN A 60 12.67 -3.98 17.65
CA ASN A 60 12.12 -4.95 16.69
C ASN A 60 12.50 -4.64 15.23
N GLN A 61 13.62 -5.22 14.81
CA GLN A 61 14.15 -5.02 13.45
C GLN A 61 13.18 -5.48 12.33
N THR A 62 12.41 -6.53 12.57
CA THR A 62 11.46 -7.04 11.59
C THR A 62 10.33 -6.05 11.36
N THR A 63 9.78 -5.48 12.43
CA THR A 63 8.74 -4.43 12.34
C THR A 63 9.26 -3.19 11.64
N TYR A 64 10.49 -2.75 11.94
CA TYR A 64 11.07 -1.59 11.29
C TYR A 64 11.24 -1.79 9.78
N LYS A 65 11.79 -2.94 9.36
CA LYS A 65 11.94 -3.27 7.92
C LYS A 65 10.59 -3.34 7.20
N ARG A 66 9.57 -3.90 7.86
CA ARG A 66 8.21 -3.91 7.34
C ARG A 66 7.65 -2.50 7.21
N ASP A 67 7.87 -1.64 8.19
CA ASP A 67 7.38 -0.26 8.19
C ASP A 67 8.06 0.55 7.08
N LEU A 68 9.37 0.38 6.85
CA LEU A 68 10.08 0.96 5.70
C LEU A 68 9.50 0.47 4.37
N ALA A 69 9.27 -0.83 4.23
CA ALA A 69 8.73 -1.41 3.01
C ALA A 69 7.30 -0.92 2.70
N GLY A 70 6.50 -0.68 3.74
CA GLY A 70 5.09 -0.27 3.64
C GLY A 70 4.84 1.23 3.75
N TYR A 71 5.89 2.05 3.83
CA TYR A 71 5.78 3.51 3.97
C TYR A 71 5.03 4.14 2.80
N ILE A 72 4.18 5.10 3.09
CA ILE A 72 3.64 6.05 2.13
C ILE A 72 3.76 7.47 2.68
N SER A 73 4.36 8.36 1.90
CA SER A 73 4.44 9.77 2.26
C SER A 73 3.09 10.47 2.14
N GLU A 74 2.94 11.60 2.81
CA GLU A 74 1.73 12.41 2.71
C GLU A 74 1.46 12.84 1.25
N ARG A 75 2.50 13.28 0.53
CA ARG A 75 2.41 13.69 -0.87
C ARG A 75 1.94 12.56 -1.77
N ASP A 76 2.52 11.38 -1.64
CA ASP A 76 2.17 10.22 -2.45
C ASP A 76 0.76 9.70 -2.11
N LEU A 77 0.38 9.77 -0.83
CA LEU A 77 -0.98 9.43 -0.40
C LEU A 77 -2.01 10.40 -0.98
N GLN A 78 -1.75 11.70 -0.93
CA GLN A 78 -2.60 12.71 -1.55
C GLN A 78 -2.73 12.47 -3.06
N GLN A 79 -1.61 12.19 -3.76
CA GLN A 79 -1.63 11.86 -5.18
C GLN A 79 -2.49 10.63 -5.46
N LEU A 80 -2.36 9.56 -4.66
CA LEU A 80 -3.13 8.34 -4.84
C LEU A 80 -4.64 8.59 -4.74
N TYR A 81 -5.07 9.38 -3.74
CA TYR A 81 -6.48 9.76 -3.59
C TYR A 81 -6.96 10.65 -4.74
N MET A 82 -6.20 11.70 -5.09
CA MET A 82 -6.59 12.60 -6.18
C MET A 82 -6.72 11.85 -7.51
N LYS A 83 -5.74 11.00 -7.84
CA LYS A 83 -5.79 10.16 -9.04
C LYS A 83 -6.97 9.20 -9.02
N SER A 84 -7.32 8.64 -7.88
CA SER A 84 -8.49 7.76 -7.71
C SER A 84 -9.81 8.49 -7.95
N ILE A 85 -9.89 9.78 -7.59
CA ILE A 85 -11.11 10.61 -7.77
C ILE A 85 -11.20 11.15 -9.20
N ASP A 86 -10.08 11.56 -9.78
CA ASP A 86 -10.05 12.27 -11.05
C ASP A 86 -10.05 11.33 -12.27
N THR A 87 -9.84 10.02 -12.08
CA THR A 87 -9.81 9.07 -13.21
C THR A 87 -11.23 8.86 -13.75
N PRO A 88 -11.48 9.17 -15.03
CA PRO A 88 -12.84 9.21 -15.57
C PRO A 88 -13.45 7.82 -15.81
N ASP A 89 -12.63 6.79 -15.89
CA ASP A 89 -13.07 5.40 -16.12
C ASP A 89 -12.14 4.43 -15.39
N ILE A 90 -12.70 3.72 -14.42
CA ILE A 90 -12.00 2.73 -13.61
C ILE A 90 -12.52 1.31 -13.86
N ARG A 91 -13.16 1.04 -15.00
CA ARG A 91 -13.65 -0.31 -15.29
C ARG A 91 -12.50 -1.29 -15.47
N ASN A 92 -12.62 -2.43 -14.82
CA ASN A 92 -11.70 -3.56 -15.00
C ASN A 92 -11.96 -4.32 -16.31
N ALA A 93 -11.24 -5.41 -16.57
CA ALA A 93 -11.39 -6.21 -17.78
C ALA A 93 -12.81 -6.80 -17.97
N ASP A 94 -13.57 -6.98 -16.90
CA ASP A 94 -14.95 -7.46 -16.91
C ASP A 94 -15.98 -6.32 -17.04
N GLY A 95 -15.51 -5.08 -17.21
CA GLY A 95 -16.36 -3.89 -17.31
C GLY A 95 -16.95 -3.41 -15.97
N VAL A 96 -16.47 -3.94 -14.84
CA VAL A 96 -16.93 -3.56 -13.49
C VAL A 96 -16.06 -2.44 -12.96
N PRO A 97 -16.61 -1.29 -12.51
CA PRO A 97 -15.85 -0.16 -11.99
C PRO A 97 -15.41 -0.41 -10.53
N TRP A 98 -14.51 -1.37 -10.35
CA TRP A 98 -13.98 -1.78 -9.05
C TRP A 98 -12.49 -2.07 -9.12
N HIS A 99 -11.73 -1.49 -8.20
CA HIS A 99 -10.30 -1.78 -8.02
C HIS A 99 -9.88 -1.81 -6.55
N CYS A 100 -8.78 -2.51 -6.31
CA CYS A 100 -8.04 -2.48 -5.05
C CYS A 100 -6.59 -2.09 -5.32
N PHE A 101 -6.06 -1.06 -4.63
CA PHE A 101 -4.70 -0.58 -4.76
C PHE A 101 -3.96 -0.67 -3.44
N TYR A 102 -2.66 -0.95 -3.48
CA TYR A 102 -1.80 -0.76 -2.32
C TYR A 102 -1.38 0.70 -2.21
N GLY A 103 -1.59 1.28 -1.03
CA GLY A 103 -1.17 2.63 -0.66
C GLY A 103 0.23 2.60 -0.05
N VAL A 104 1.24 2.58 -0.91
CA VAL A 104 2.66 2.66 -0.54
C VAL A 104 3.38 3.59 -1.52
N SER A 105 4.47 4.24 -1.06
CA SER A 105 5.40 4.97 -1.93
C SER A 105 6.22 4.02 -2.79
N ASP A 106 7.07 4.54 -3.69
CA ASP A 106 7.94 3.71 -4.55
C ASP A 106 9.16 3.17 -3.77
N ASN A 107 8.88 2.48 -2.69
CA ASN A 107 9.90 2.03 -1.75
C ASN A 107 10.77 0.93 -2.35
N THR A 108 12.09 1.11 -2.33
CA THR A 108 13.09 0.17 -2.86
C THR A 108 12.90 -1.26 -2.33
N ARG A 109 12.44 -1.43 -1.09
CA ARG A 109 12.21 -2.75 -0.46
C ARG A 109 10.76 -3.15 -0.34
N SER A 110 9.85 -2.51 -1.08
CA SER A 110 8.43 -2.88 -1.01
C SER A 110 8.21 -4.30 -1.55
N CYS A 111 7.40 -5.06 -0.84
CA CYS A 111 6.82 -6.31 -1.33
C CYS A 111 5.39 -6.12 -1.86
N TRP A 112 4.83 -4.91 -1.75
CA TRP A 112 3.50 -4.59 -2.26
C TRP A 112 3.59 -3.94 -3.64
N SER A 113 2.95 -4.56 -4.61
CA SER A 113 2.94 -4.07 -5.99
C SER A 113 1.97 -2.90 -6.16
N ILE A 114 2.44 -1.84 -6.81
CA ILE A 114 1.62 -0.68 -7.22
C ILE A 114 1.36 -0.65 -8.73
N VAL A 115 1.66 -1.75 -9.42
CA VAL A 115 1.57 -1.81 -10.90
C VAL A 115 0.15 -1.53 -11.38
N ASN A 116 -0.86 -2.12 -10.75
CA ASN A 116 -2.24 -1.88 -11.14
C ASN A 116 -2.69 -0.43 -10.89
N ALA A 117 -2.26 0.22 -9.80
CA ALA A 117 -2.54 1.64 -9.56
C ALA A 117 -1.87 2.53 -10.63
N ARG A 118 -0.64 2.20 -11.03
CA ARG A 118 0.05 2.88 -12.13
C ARG A 118 -0.71 2.76 -13.45
N GLN A 119 -1.19 1.55 -13.76
CA GLN A 119 -1.88 1.27 -15.02
C GLN A 119 -3.29 1.87 -15.09
N VAL A 120 -4.06 1.79 -14.00
CA VAL A 120 -5.48 2.20 -14.01
C VAL A 120 -5.65 3.70 -13.78
N ILE A 121 -4.97 4.25 -12.78
CA ILE A 121 -5.15 5.65 -12.37
C ILE A 121 -3.93 6.54 -12.60
N GLY A 122 -2.84 6.02 -13.18
CA GLY A 122 -1.61 6.78 -13.40
C GLY A 122 -0.92 7.20 -12.11
N TYR A 123 -1.01 6.39 -11.05
CA TYR A 123 -0.29 6.64 -9.79
C TYR A 123 1.22 6.63 -10.03
N ALA A 124 1.91 7.70 -9.66
CA ALA A 124 3.34 7.87 -9.87
C ALA A 124 3.99 8.44 -8.59
N PRO A 125 4.14 7.61 -7.54
CA PRO A 125 4.78 8.05 -6.30
C PRO A 125 6.21 8.49 -6.53
N LEU A 126 6.67 9.46 -5.72
CA LEU A 126 7.99 10.08 -5.87
C LEU A 126 8.91 9.79 -4.69
N ASP A 127 8.35 9.36 -3.56
CA ASP A 127 9.11 9.10 -2.35
C ASP A 127 9.54 7.64 -2.23
N ASP A 128 10.67 7.46 -1.56
CA ASP A 128 11.25 6.16 -1.22
C ASP A 128 11.72 6.22 0.24
N SER A 129 11.27 5.31 1.06
CA SER A 129 11.64 5.24 2.47
C SER A 129 13.14 5.11 2.70
N GLU A 130 13.87 4.45 1.81
CA GLU A 130 15.34 4.33 1.89
C GLU A 130 16.04 5.70 1.75
N ARG A 131 15.44 6.63 1.04
CA ARG A 131 15.94 8.01 0.89
C ARG A 131 15.45 8.91 1.99
N VAL A 132 14.16 8.84 2.32
CA VAL A 132 13.53 9.67 3.35
C VAL A 132 14.13 9.42 4.73
N PHE A 133 14.44 8.16 5.05
CA PHE A 133 14.97 7.75 6.36
C PHE A 133 16.44 7.29 6.29
N ALA A 134 17.22 7.78 5.31
CA ALA A 134 18.59 7.35 5.07
C ALA A 134 19.51 7.47 6.30
N ASP A 135 19.41 8.55 7.06
CA ASP A 135 20.22 8.80 8.26
C ASP A 135 19.89 7.80 9.38
N ASP A 136 18.61 7.50 9.58
CA ASP A 136 18.19 6.50 10.57
C ASP A 136 18.63 5.09 10.16
N ILE A 137 18.51 4.76 8.89
CA ILE A 137 18.98 3.48 8.34
C ILE A 137 20.50 3.35 8.52
N ALA A 138 21.27 4.36 8.17
CA ALA A 138 22.72 4.38 8.35
C ALA A 138 23.09 4.21 9.83
N ARG A 139 22.40 4.91 10.73
CA ARG A 139 22.64 4.87 12.17
C ARG A 139 22.32 3.53 12.80
N PHE A 140 21.20 2.91 12.43
CA PHE A 140 20.67 1.73 13.12
C PHE A 140 20.95 0.40 12.40
N VAL A 141 21.11 0.39 11.08
CA VAL A 141 21.34 -0.84 10.31
C VAL A 141 22.82 -1.11 10.14
N THR A 142 23.62 -0.08 9.84
CA THR A 142 25.06 -0.27 9.59
C THR A 142 25.90 -0.29 10.86
N SER A 143 25.48 0.38 11.94
CA SER A 143 26.21 0.39 13.21
C SER A 143 26.14 -0.95 13.96
N ASN A 144 25.05 -1.69 13.85
CA ASN A 144 24.91 -3.02 14.45
C ASN A 144 25.79 -4.12 13.81
N GLY A 145 26.38 -3.86 12.63
CA GLY A 145 27.34 -4.76 11.99
C GLY A 145 28.80 -4.58 12.47
N ARG A 146 29.08 -3.56 13.28
CA ARG A 146 30.44 -3.25 13.75
C ARG A 146 30.72 -3.62 15.20
N THR A 147 29.78 -4.16 15.94
CA THR A 147 29.97 -4.53 17.37
C THR A 147 30.23 -6.02 17.59
N ALA A 148 30.56 -6.77 16.53
CA ALA A 148 30.96 -8.18 16.62
C ALA A 148 32.25 -8.39 15.84
N ALA A 149 33.35 -7.80 16.36
CA ALA A 149 34.74 -8.15 16.03
C ALA A 149 35.64 -7.92 17.25
#